data_87affdfa9a35e6cfe5d9b777eaa47bc2
#
_entry.id   87affdfa9a35e6cfe5d9b777eaa47bc2
#
_cell.length_a   1.000
_cell.length_b   1.000
_cell.length_c   1.000
_cell.angle_alpha   90.00
_cell.angle_beta   90.00
_cell.angle_gamma   90.00
#
_symmetry.space_group_name_H-M   'P 1'
#
loop_
_entity.id
_entity.type
_entity.pdbx_description
1 polymer ?
#
loop_
_entity_poly.entity_id
_entity_poly.type
_entity_poly.pdbx_seq_one_letter_code
_entity_poly.pdbx_strand_id
1 'polypeptide(L)'
;MYYIGIDLGTSAVKLLLMQGDGQIANIVSREYPIAFPHPGWSEQNPADWWDAVCAGIPELLNGFDASQVAGIGAGGQMHGLVVLDAQDKVIRPCILWNDGRTQKQVEYLNNVIGKENLSKYTANIAFAGFTAPKLLWMRDTEPENFTKISKIMLPKDYINYKLTGVHCTDYSDASGMLLLDVQHKCWSKEMLDICGVSEAKMPKLFESWEPVGTLTAEAATKLGLPEGVKVCAGAGADLNAFRQTQLGSSFGGQG
;
A
#
# COMPACT_ATOMS: atom_id res chain seq x y z
N MET A 1 25.65 -9.73 1.62
CA MET A 1 24.63 -8.66 1.68
C MET A 1 23.36 -9.18 1.09
N TYR A 2 22.24 -8.99 1.79
CA TYR A 2 20.90 -9.46 1.40
C TYR A 2 19.90 -8.31 1.35
N TYR A 3 18.84 -8.52 0.59
CA TYR A 3 17.65 -7.66 0.52
C TYR A 3 16.40 -8.51 0.72
N ILE A 4 15.40 -7.95 1.39
CA ILE A 4 14.10 -8.63 1.59
C ILE A 4 13.05 -7.95 0.72
N GLY A 5 12.36 -8.76 -0.10
CA GLY A 5 11.14 -8.37 -0.80
C GLY A 5 9.92 -8.87 -0.05
N ILE A 6 8.93 -8.00 0.15
CA ILE A 6 7.62 -8.32 0.72
C ILE A 6 6.59 -8.12 -0.38
N ASP A 7 5.94 -9.18 -0.84
CA ASP A 7 4.81 -9.11 -1.77
C ASP A 7 3.52 -9.42 -1.01
N LEU A 8 2.75 -8.37 -0.70
CA LEU A 8 1.49 -8.45 0.04
C LEU A 8 0.35 -8.77 -0.93
N GLY A 9 0.19 -10.03 -1.29
CA GLY A 9 -0.90 -10.48 -2.15
C GLY A 9 -2.26 -10.51 -1.45
N THR A 10 -3.31 -10.89 -2.19
CA THR A 10 -4.67 -10.93 -1.65
C THR A 10 -4.89 -12.09 -0.68
N SER A 11 -4.30 -13.26 -0.92
CA SER A 11 -4.50 -14.46 -0.09
C SER A 11 -3.30 -14.82 0.78
N ALA A 12 -2.13 -14.27 0.49
CA ALA A 12 -0.89 -14.58 1.18
C ALA A 12 0.12 -13.45 1.01
N VAL A 13 1.03 -13.29 1.98
CA VAL A 13 2.28 -12.56 1.78
C VAL A 13 3.35 -13.55 1.26
N LYS A 14 4.07 -13.14 0.23
CA LYS A 14 5.27 -13.82 -0.23
C LYS A 14 6.50 -13.01 0.17
N LEU A 15 7.42 -13.64 0.84
CA LEU A 15 8.66 -13.05 1.34
C LEU A 15 9.83 -13.63 0.54
N LEU A 16 10.69 -12.77 0.06
CA LEU A 16 11.82 -13.11 -0.79
C LEU A 16 13.12 -12.63 -0.14
N LEU A 17 14.11 -13.50 -0.03
CA LEU A 17 15.49 -13.14 0.32
C LEU A 17 16.34 -13.15 -0.94
N MET A 18 16.90 -12.01 -1.32
CA MET A 18 17.71 -11.83 -2.50
C MET A 18 19.14 -11.46 -2.12
N GLN A 19 20.11 -12.06 -2.79
CA GLN A 19 21.53 -11.70 -2.67
C GLN A 19 21.83 -10.41 -3.45
N GLY A 20 22.96 -9.76 -3.13
CA GLY A 20 23.37 -8.53 -3.79
C GLY A 20 23.68 -8.66 -5.29
N ASP A 21 23.84 -9.88 -5.80
CA ASP A 21 24.01 -10.20 -7.23
C ASP A 21 22.66 -10.48 -7.95
N GLY A 22 21.53 -10.38 -7.22
CA GLY A 22 20.19 -10.61 -7.75
C GLY A 22 19.69 -12.06 -7.66
N GLN A 23 20.50 -12.99 -7.13
CA GLN A 23 20.05 -14.37 -6.94
C GLN A 23 19.09 -14.49 -5.76
N ILE A 24 18.03 -15.30 -5.93
CA ILE A 24 17.08 -15.61 -4.87
C ILE A 24 17.71 -16.66 -3.95
N ALA A 25 17.91 -16.31 -2.68
CA ALA A 25 18.46 -17.20 -1.67
C ALA A 25 17.37 -18.02 -0.97
N ASN A 26 16.20 -17.45 -0.72
CA ASN A 26 15.08 -18.15 -0.05
C ASN A 26 13.74 -17.48 -0.38
N ILE A 27 12.65 -18.24 -0.26
CA ILE A 27 11.26 -17.75 -0.39
C ILE A 27 10.41 -18.40 0.68
N VAL A 28 9.56 -17.60 1.34
CA VAL A 28 8.55 -18.06 2.30
C VAL A 28 7.20 -17.44 1.92
N SER A 29 6.13 -18.21 2.06
CA SER A 29 4.75 -17.74 1.87
C SER A 29 3.92 -17.99 3.12
N ARG A 30 3.09 -17.00 3.50
CA ARG A 30 2.18 -17.08 4.65
C ARG A 30 0.80 -16.63 4.23
N GLU A 31 -0.18 -17.52 4.38
CA GLU A 31 -1.58 -17.24 4.09
C GLU A 31 -2.23 -16.45 5.23
N TYR A 32 -3.28 -15.71 4.89
CA TYR A 32 -4.16 -15.03 5.84
C TYR A 32 -5.60 -15.04 5.33
N PRO A 33 -6.60 -14.92 6.24
CA PRO A 33 -8.00 -15.03 5.87
C PRO A 33 -8.48 -13.82 5.05
N ILE A 34 -9.50 -14.07 4.23
CA ILE A 34 -10.33 -13.06 3.59
C ILE A 34 -11.74 -13.22 4.14
N ALA A 35 -12.35 -12.12 4.59
CA ALA A 35 -13.73 -12.09 5.05
C ALA A 35 -14.67 -11.62 3.93
N PHE A 36 -15.81 -12.26 3.80
CA PHE A 36 -16.90 -11.90 2.88
C PHE A 36 -18.17 -11.63 3.70
N PRO A 37 -18.27 -10.50 4.45
CA PRO A 37 -19.36 -10.25 5.40
C PRO A 37 -20.73 -10.11 4.73
N HIS A 38 -20.77 -9.72 3.46
CA HIS A 38 -21.98 -9.64 2.63
C HIS A 38 -21.67 -10.07 1.19
N PRO A 39 -22.67 -10.44 0.39
CA PRO A 39 -22.48 -10.72 -1.04
C PRO A 39 -21.79 -9.55 -1.74
N GLY A 40 -20.68 -9.83 -2.44
CA GLY A 40 -19.89 -8.85 -3.16
C GLY A 40 -18.98 -7.97 -2.31
N TRP A 41 -18.91 -8.19 -0.98
CA TRP A 41 -17.97 -7.51 -0.09
C TRP A 41 -16.73 -8.38 0.12
N SER A 42 -15.59 -7.74 0.26
CA SER A 42 -14.30 -8.41 0.50
C SER A 42 -13.44 -7.56 1.43
N GLU A 43 -13.09 -8.12 2.58
CA GLU A 43 -12.38 -7.42 3.66
C GLU A 43 -11.23 -8.25 4.23
N GLN A 44 -10.20 -7.57 4.72
CA GLN A 44 -9.11 -8.17 5.49
C GLN A 44 -8.73 -7.30 6.68
N ASN A 45 -8.33 -7.95 7.78
CA ASN A 45 -7.76 -7.25 8.91
C ASN A 45 -6.27 -6.94 8.63
N PRO A 46 -5.84 -5.66 8.59
CA PRO A 46 -4.43 -5.32 8.37
C PRO A 46 -3.45 -5.93 9.39
N ALA A 47 -3.93 -6.26 10.60
CA ALA A 47 -3.11 -6.94 11.60
C ALA A 47 -2.66 -8.33 11.13
N ASP A 48 -3.52 -9.06 10.41
CA ASP A 48 -3.19 -10.41 9.91
C ASP A 48 -2.02 -10.38 8.91
N TRP A 49 -1.94 -9.31 8.11
CA TRP A 49 -0.80 -9.09 7.20
C TRP A 49 0.50 -8.87 7.96
N TRP A 50 0.46 -8.02 9.00
CA TRP A 50 1.63 -7.73 9.82
C TRP A 50 2.09 -8.97 10.59
N ASP A 51 1.16 -9.74 11.15
CA ASP A 51 1.46 -10.97 11.86
C ASP A 51 2.09 -12.02 10.93
N ALA A 52 1.60 -12.13 9.69
CA ALA A 52 2.19 -13.00 8.68
C ALA A 52 3.61 -12.57 8.29
N VAL A 53 3.88 -11.27 8.17
CA VAL A 53 5.23 -10.73 7.94
C VAL A 53 6.15 -11.03 9.12
N CYS A 54 5.68 -10.80 10.36
CA CYS A 54 6.44 -11.07 11.58
C CYS A 54 6.77 -12.56 11.76
N ALA A 55 5.87 -13.45 11.38
CA ALA A 55 6.13 -14.89 11.43
C ALA A 55 7.03 -15.36 10.28
N GLY A 56 6.89 -14.77 9.10
CA GLY A 56 7.58 -15.24 7.91
C GLY A 56 9.03 -14.76 7.78
N ILE A 57 9.37 -13.54 8.21
CA ILE A 57 10.75 -13.02 8.08
C ILE A 57 11.77 -13.82 8.89
N PRO A 58 11.55 -14.18 10.16
CA PRO A 58 12.47 -15.05 10.88
C PRO A 58 12.66 -16.42 10.21
N GLU A 59 11.60 -16.99 9.64
CA GLU A 59 11.69 -18.23 8.87
C GLU A 59 12.48 -18.03 7.57
N LEU A 60 12.25 -16.93 6.87
CA LEU A 60 12.99 -16.58 5.65
C LEU A 60 14.50 -16.50 5.89
N LEU A 61 14.89 -16.02 7.08
CA LEU A 61 16.28 -15.82 7.48
C LEU A 61 16.91 -17.07 8.13
N ASN A 62 16.19 -18.16 8.28
CA ASN A 62 16.74 -19.38 8.88
C ASN A 62 17.93 -19.91 8.06
N GLY A 63 19.10 -19.99 8.69
CA GLY A 63 20.35 -20.38 8.03
C GLY A 63 21.10 -19.24 7.33
N PHE A 64 20.63 -17.99 7.43
CA PHE A 64 21.26 -16.80 6.88
C PHE A 64 21.64 -15.81 7.98
N ASP A 65 22.69 -15.03 7.74
CA ASP A 65 23.16 -13.99 8.67
C ASP A 65 22.28 -12.73 8.51
N ALA A 66 21.36 -12.53 9.46
CA ALA A 66 20.45 -11.39 9.49
C ALA A 66 21.18 -10.04 9.53
N SER A 67 22.41 -9.98 10.05
CA SER A 67 23.21 -8.74 10.09
C SER A 67 23.62 -8.26 8.71
N GLN A 68 23.53 -9.11 7.71
CA GLN A 68 23.84 -8.80 6.32
C GLN A 68 22.64 -8.28 5.50
N VAL A 69 21.47 -8.17 6.10
CA VAL A 69 20.29 -7.57 5.44
C VAL A 69 20.46 -6.05 5.39
N ALA A 70 20.52 -5.50 4.18
CA ALA A 70 20.77 -4.08 3.93
C ALA A 70 19.50 -3.27 3.70
N GLY A 71 18.43 -3.91 3.20
CA GLY A 71 17.20 -3.19 2.86
C GLY A 71 15.99 -4.09 2.69
N ILE A 72 14.81 -3.47 2.80
CA ILE A 72 13.49 -4.07 2.60
C ILE A 72 12.73 -3.24 1.58
N GLY A 73 12.09 -3.92 0.61
CA GLY A 73 11.13 -3.32 -0.31
C GLY A 73 9.80 -4.05 -0.22
N ALA A 74 8.71 -3.30 -0.10
CA ALA A 74 7.36 -3.85 -0.10
C ALA A 74 6.62 -3.56 -1.40
N GLY A 75 5.99 -4.57 -1.97
CA GLY A 75 4.95 -4.47 -2.97
C GLY A 75 3.66 -5.05 -2.41
N GLY A 76 2.52 -4.76 -3.04
CA GLY A 76 1.28 -5.34 -2.52
C GLY A 76 0.05 -5.04 -3.32
N GLN A 77 -1.05 -5.69 -2.94
CA GLN A 77 -2.38 -5.47 -3.52
C GLN A 77 -2.77 -3.99 -3.45
N MET A 78 -3.17 -3.46 -4.60
CA MET A 78 -3.50 -2.04 -4.78
C MET A 78 -4.88 -1.69 -4.23
N HIS A 79 -5.18 -0.40 -4.14
CA HIS A 79 -6.53 0.17 -3.97
C HIS A 79 -7.23 -0.11 -2.64
N GLY A 80 -6.75 -1.03 -1.82
CA GLY A 80 -7.34 -1.33 -0.52
C GLY A 80 -7.37 -0.08 0.39
N LEU A 81 -8.49 0.13 1.10
CA LEU A 81 -8.60 1.26 2.02
C LEU A 81 -8.24 0.82 3.44
N VAL A 82 -7.08 1.22 3.93
CA VAL A 82 -6.70 1.11 5.34
C VAL A 82 -6.81 2.49 6.00
N VAL A 83 -7.50 2.55 7.13
CA VAL A 83 -7.72 3.81 7.88
C VAL A 83 -7.35 3.62 9.34
N LEU A 84 -6.56 4.56 9.87
CA LEU A 84 -6.15 4.59 11.28
C LEU A 84 -6.73 5.80 12.00
N ASP A 85 -6.99 5.63 13.30
CA ASP A 85 -7.34 6.71 14.19
C ASP A 85 -6.11 7.51 14.68
N ALA A 86 -6.33 8.48 15.57
CA ALA A 86 -5.27 9.32 16.13
C ALA A 86 -4.30 8.54 17.07
N GLN A 87 -4.66 7.34 17.51
CA GLN A 87 -3.85 6.43 18.30
C GLN A 87 -3.23 5.30 17.45
N ASP A 88 -3.24 5.46 16.12
CA ASP A 88 -2.71 4.49 15.14
C ASP A 88 -3.40 3.12 15.16
N LYS A 89 -4.62 3.06 15.68
CA LYS A 89 -5.44 1.85 15.65
C LYS A 89 -6.21 1.77 14.33
N VAL A 90 -6.26 0.58 13.77
CA VAL A 90 -7.11 0.29 12.61
C VAL A 90 -8.58 0.48 13.00
N ILE A 91 -9.28 1.39 12.30
CA ILE A 91 -10.68 1.76 12.59
C ILE A 91 -11.62 0.63 12.18
N ARG A 92 -11.33 -0.04 11.07
CA ARG A 92 -12.12 -1.13 10.51
C ARG A 92 -11.27 -2.03 9.62
N PRO A 93 -11.72 -3.27 9.29
CA PRO A 93 -11.06 -4.08 8.27
C PRO A 93 -10.91 -3.33 6.94
N CYS A 94 -9.80 -3.57 6.24
CA CYS A 94 -9.53 -3.00 4.93
C CYS A 94 -10.57 -3.45 3.91
N ILE A 95 -11.18 -2.50 3.18
CA ILE A 95 -12.03 -2.80 2.02
C ILE A 95 -11.10 -3.07 0.85
N LEU A 96 -11.13 -4.30 0.30
CA LEU A 96 -10.18 -4.75 -0.71
C LEU A 96 -10.51 -4.23 -2.12
N TRP A 97 -9.58 -4.42 -3.04
CA TRP A 97 -9.69 -4.00 -4.44
C TRP A 97 -10.82 -4.69 -5.22
N ASN A 98 -11.16 -5.93 -4.86
CA ASN A 98 -12.22 -6.73 -5.48
C ASN A 98 -13.59 -6.58 -4.79
N ASP A 99 -13.74 -5.59 -3.91
CA ASP A 99 -15.00 -5.26 -3.22
C ASP A 99 -15.93 -4.44 -4.12
N GLY A 100 -17.19 -4.85 -4.21
CA GLY A 100 -18.18 -4.24 -5.08
C GLY A 100 -19.17 -3.28 -4.39
N ARG A 101 -19.02 -2.99 -3.08
CA ARG A 101 -20.01 -2.21 -2.30
C ARG A 101 -20.19 -0.76 -2.73
N THR A 102 -19.24 -0.19 -3.46
CA THR A 102 -19.13 1.24 -3.75
C THR A 102 -19.82 1.67 -5.05
N GLN A 103 -20.73 0.87 -5.61
CA GLN A 103 -21.34 1.15 -6.90
C GLN A 103 -22.03 2.52 -6.96
N LYS A 104 -22.76 2.91 -5.90
CA LYS A 104 -23.41 4.23 -5.82
C LYS A 104 -22.41 5.39 -5.86
N GLN A 105 -21.29 5.23 -5.21
CA GLN A 105 -20.22 6.24 -5.17
C GLN A 105 -19.52 6.35 -6.51
N VAL A 106 -19.35 5.23 -7.23
CA VAL A 106 -18.81 5.22 -8.60
C VAL A 106 -19.77 5.95 -9.55
N GLU A 107 -21.08 5.70 -9.45
CA GLU A 107 -22.10 6.41 -10.25
C GLU A 107 -22.09 7.91 -9.95
N TYR A 108 -22.01 8.31 -8.68
CA TYR A 108 -21.88 9.72 -8.27
C TYR A 108 -20.63 10.35 -8.89
N LEU A 109 -19.47 9.73 -8.74
CA LEU A 109 -18.22 10.26 -9.26
C LEU A 109 -18.25 10.37 -10.79
N ASN A 110 -18.67 9.33 -11.51
CA ASN A 110 -18.63 9.32 -12.98
C ASN A 110 -19.73 10.17 -13.64
N ASN A 111 -20.90 10.29 -13.01
CA ASN A 111 -22.06 10.91 -13.65
C ASN A 111 -22.38 12.31 -13.09
N VAL A 112 -22.14 12.56 -11.79
CA VAL A 112 -22.43 13.85 -11.15
C VAL A 112 -21.19 14.75 -11.16
N ILE A 113 -20.04 14.25 -10.67
CA ILE A 113 -18.76 14.97 -10.80
C ILE A 113 -18.32 15.00 -12.26
N GLY A 114 -18.51 13.89 -12.98
CA GLY A 114 -18.25 13.72 -14.41
C GLY A 114 -16.85 13.18 -14.70
N LYS A 115 -16.80 12.27 -15.68
CA LYS A 115 -15.55 11.60 -16.09
C LYS A 115 -14.48 12.57 -16.58
N GLU A 116 -14.88 13.65 -17.25
CA GLU A 116 -13.95 14.68 -17.73
C GLU A 116 -13.26 15.40 -16.58
N ASN A 117 -14.01 15.77 -15.53
CA ASN A 117 -13.45 16.37 -14.33
C ASN A 117 -12.53 15.41 -13.59
N LEU A 118 -12.96 14.14 -13.40
CA LEU A 118 -12.12 13.12 -12.77
C LEU A 118 -10.81 12.92 -13.53
N SER A 119 -10.89 12.82 -14.88
CA SER A 119 -9.70 12.69 -15.72
C SER A 119 -8.77 13.91 -15.62
N LYS A 120 -9.34 15.12 -15.49
CA LYS A 120 -8.57 16.33 -15.27
C LYS A 120 -7.89 16.34 -13.90
N TYR A 121 -8.57 15.85 -12.86
CA TYR A 121 -8.08 15.88 -11.48
C TYR A 121 -7.07 14.76 -11.17
N THR A 122 -7.17 13.61 -11.85
CA THR A 122 -6.42 12.38 -11.48
C THR A 122 -5.88 11.58 -12.67
N ALA A 123 -6.12 12.02 -13.91
CA ALA A 123 -5.85 11.27 -15.14
C ALA A 123 -6.58 9.92 -15.21
N ASN A 124 -7.69 9.74 -14.46
CA ASN A 124 -8.45 8.49 -14.41
C ASN A 124 -9.96 8.75 -14.25
N ILE A 125 -10.77 7.67 -14.26
CA ILE A 125 -12.20 7.66 -13.93
C ILE A 125 -12.46 6.73 -12.74
N ALA A 126 -13.66 6.78 -12.15
CA ALA A 126 -13.96 5.97 -10.98
C ALA A 126 -14.30 4.52 -11.31
N PHE A 127 -13.74 3.59 -10.53
CA PHE A 127 -14.06 2.16 -10.49
C PHE A 127 -14.30 1.70 -9.06
N ALA A 128 -15.14 0.68 -8.87
CA ALA A 128 -15.51 0.19 -7.53
C ALA A 128 -14.30 -0.26 -6.69
N GLY A 129 -13.28 -0.82 -7.36
CA GLY A 129 -12.04 -1.25 -6.71
C GLY A 129 -11.17 -0.13 -6.16
N PHE A 130 -11.32 1.12 -6.61
CA PHE A 130 -10.45 2.25 -6.23
C PHE A 130 -10.71 2.76 -4.81
N THR A 131 -9.74 3.50 -4.26
CA THR A 131 -9.76 3.94 -2.86
C THR A 131 -10.76 5.07 -2.60
N ALA A 132 -10.86 6.08 -3.50
CA ALA A 132 -11.76 7.23 -3.32
C ALA A 132 -13.24 6.83 -3.18
N PRO A 133 -13.83 5.91 -4.00
CA PRO A 133 -15.17 5.42 -3.79
C PRO A 133 -15.39 4.78 -2.42
N LYS A 134 -14.38 4.12 -1.85
CA LYS A 134 -14.46 3.49 -0.50
C LYS A 134 -14.48 4.54 0.61
N LEU A 135 -13.72 5.63 0.47
CA LEU A 135 -13.80 6.77 1.39
C LEU A 135 -15.18 7.42 1.37
N LEU A 136 -15.75 7.64 0.18
CA LEU A 136 -17.11 8.15 0.03
C LEU A 136 -18.14 7.20 0.65
N TRP A 137 -17.98 5.89 0.43
CA TRP A 137 -18.86 4.89 1.04
C TRP A 137 -18.77 4.93 2.57
N MET A 138 -17.57 5.02 3.15
CA MET A 138 -17.39 5.18 4.60
C MET A 138 -18.09 6.43 5.13
N ARG A 139 -17.91 7.57 4.44
CA ARG A 139 -18.57 8.83 4.81
C ARG A 139 -20.08 8.69 4.86
N ASP A 140 -20.65 8.02 3.84
CA ASP A 140 -22.10 7.93 3.66
C ASP A 140 -22.74 6.85 4.56
N THR A 141 -22.01 5.77 4.88
CA THR A 141 -22.53 4.57 5.54
C THR A 141 -21.98 4.36 6.96
N GLU A 142 -20.76 4.79 7.22
CA GLU A 142 -20.10 4.69 8.53
C GLU A 142 -19.59 6.05 9.03
N PRO A 143 -20.44 7.09 9.16
CA PRO A 143 -20.00 8.46 9.46
C PRO A 143 -19.22 8.57 10.78
N GLU A 144 -19.57 7.77 11.79
CA GLU A 144 -18.83 7.74 13.07
C GLU A 144 -17.40 7.22 12.90
N ASN A 145 -17.19 6.20 12.05
CA ASN A 145 -15.87 5.70 11.73
C ASN A 145 -15.11 6.69 10.85
N PHE A 146 -15.78 7.30 9.88
CA PHE A 146 -15.18 8.30 8.99
C PHE A 146 -14.61 9.50 9.75
N THR A 147 -15.32 9.98 10.79
CA THR A 147 -14.85 11.12 11.61
C THR A 147 -13.58 10.81 12.41
N LYS A 148 -13.33 9.53 12.75
CA LYS A 148 -12.14 9.10 13.50
C LYS A 148 -10.89 9.03 12.62
N ILE A 149 -11.01 9.05 11.29
CA ILE A 149 -9.86 8.89 10.39
C ILE A 149 -8.81 9.97 10.65
N SER A 150 -7.62 9.53 11.01
CA SER A 150 -6.42 10.35 11.16
C SER A 150 -5.40 10.08 10.06
N LYS A 151 -5.29 8.82 9.59
CA LYS A 151 -4.40 8.41 8.50
C LYS A 151 -5.13 7.51 7.50
N ILE A 152 -4.88 7.76 6.23
CA ILE A 152 -5.36 6.97 5.08
C ILE A 152 -4.15 6.30 4.45
N MET A 153 -4.24 5.00 4.17
CA MET A 153 -3.14 4.18 3.63
C MET A 153 -3.65 3.15 2.64
N LEU A 154 -2.75 2.68 1.79
CA LEU A 154 -2.91 1.46 1.02
C LEU A 154 -2.37 0.24 1.81
N PRO A 155 -2.67 -1.00 1.42
CA PRO A 155 -2.21 -2.18 2.15
C PRO A 155 -0.69 -2.25 2.35
N LYS A 156 0.10 -2.01 1.29
CA LYS A 156 1.56 -1.94 1.34
C LYS A 156 2.06 -0.83 2.28
N ASP A 157 1.39 0.33 2.27
CA ASP A 157 1.77 1.48 3.10
C ASP A 157 1.61 1.15 4.59
N TYR A 158 0.60 0.36 4.94
CA TYR A 158 0.43 -0.12 6.31
C TYR A 158 1.61 -0.98 6.76
N ILE A 159 2.14 -1.84 5.89
CA ILE A 159 3.35 -2.62 6.19
C ILE A 159 4.56 -1.69 6.36
N ASN A 160 4.77 -0.72 5.46
CA ASN A 160 5.84 0.27 5.59
C ASN A 160 5.71 1.08 6.88
N TYR A 161 4.49 1.46 7.25
CA TYR A 161 4.22 2.16 8.51
C TYR A 161 4.56 1.30 9.74
N LYS A 162 4.22 0.01 9.72
CA LYS A 162 4.60 -0.94 10.79
C LYS A 162 6.11 -1.16 10.88
N LEU A 163 6.82 -1.11 9.75
CA LEU A 163 8.26 -1.25 9.70
C LEU A 163 9.00 -0.01 10.23
N THR A 164 8.54 1.20 9.86
CA THR A 164 9.31 2.44 9.99
C THR A 164 8.68 3.51 10.87
N GLY A 165 7.36 3.42 11.14
CA GLY A 165 6.59 4.51 11.75
C GLY A 165 6.32 5.69 10.80
N VAL A 166 6.75 5.63 9.53
CA VAL A 166 6.57 6.70 8.55
C VAL A 166 5.30 6.50 7.75
N HIS A 167 4.40 7.49 7.79
CA HIS A 167 3.19 7.51 6.98
C HIS A 167 3.53 7.94 5.55
N CYS A 168 3.72 6.99 4.66
CA CYS A 168 4.21 7.18 3.30
C CYS A 168 3.50 6.28 2.29
N THR A 169 3.52 6.69 1.03
CA THR A 169 3.15 5.89 -0.15
C THR A 169 4.04 6.25 -1.33
N ASP A 170 3.97 5.48 -2.41
CA ASP A 170 4.65 5.82 -3.65
C ASP A 170 3.67 6.29 -4.74
N TYR A 171 4.21 7.03 -5.72
CA TYR A 171 3.39 7.60 -6.81
C TYR A 171 2.66 6.55 -7.63
N SER A 172 3.25 5.36 -7.85
CA SER A 172 2.63 4.33 -8.68
C SER A 172 1.38 3.76 -8.03
N ASP A 173 1.44 3.42 -6.73
CA ASP A 173 0.30 2.89 -5.99
C ASP A 173 -0.73 4.00 -5.68
N ALA A 174 -0.27 5.22 -5.34
CA ALA A 174 -1.13 6.37 -5.11
C ALA A 174 -1.97 6.76 -6.34
N SER A 175 -1.45 6.55 -7.57
CA SER A 175 -2.18 6.83 -8.80
C SER A 175 -3.48 6.02 -8.94
N GLY A 176 -3.52 4.82 -8.33
CA GLY A 176 -4.71 3.97 -8.28
C GLY A 176 -5.71 4.33 -7.19
N MET A 177 -5.42 5.30 -6.33
CA MET A 177 -6.36 5.75 -5.29
C MET A 177 -7.51 6.62 -5.82
N LEU A 178 -7.38 7.21 -7.01
CA LEU A 178 -8.24 8.28 -7.55
C LEU A 178 -8.21 9.55 -6.64
N LEU A 179 -7.09 9.80 -5.99
CA LEU A 179 -6.85 10.95 -5.09
C LEU A 179 -5.58 11.71 -5.45
N LEU A 180 -4.73 11.16 -6.34
CA LEU A 180 -3.49 11.77 -6.81
C LEU A 180 -3.73 12.56 -8.09
N ASP A 181 -3.27 13.81 -8.15
CA ASP A 181 -3.01 14.51 -9.40
C ASP A 181 -1.72 13.95 -10.00
N VAL A 182 -1.88 13.03 -10.95
CA VAL A 182 -0.76 12.31 -11.57
C VAL A 182 0.14 13.25 -12.37
N GLN A 183 -0.44 14.28 -12.98
CA GLN A 183 0.29 15.24 -13.81
C GLN A 183 1.24 16.10 -12.97
N HIS A 184 0.80 16.54 -11.80
CA HIS A 184 1.56 17.43 -10.92
C HIS A 184 2.26 16.70 -9.77
N LYS A 185 2.07 15.36 -9.67
CA LYS A 185 2.66 14.52 -8.61
C LYS A 185 2.34 15.03 -7.19
N CYS A 186 1.09 15.39 -6.94
CA CYS A 186 0.61 15.84 -5.63
C CYS A 186 -0.80 15.32 -5.36
N TRP A 187 -1.28 15.42 -4.13
CA TRP A 187 -2.65 15.08 -3.82
C TRP A 187 -3.61 16.05 -4.53
N SER A 188 -4.64 15.52 -5.19
CA SER A 188 -5.65 16.32 -5.88
C SER A 188 -6.56 17.00 -4.87
N LYS A 189 -6.44 18.34 -4.76
CA LYS A 189 -7.27 19.12 -3.84
C LYS A 189 -8.75 18.91 -4.10
N GLU A 190 -9.15 18.90 -5.37
CA GLU A 190 -10.53 18.71 -5.80
C GLU A 190 -11.07 17.35 -5.34
N MET A 191 -10.29 16.28 -5.50
CA MET A 191 -10.71 14.96 -5.07
C MET A 191 -10.75 14.81 -3.56
N LEU A 192 -9.80 15.41 -2.84
CA LEU A 192 -9.84 15.44 -1.37
C LEU A 192 -11.07 16.20 -0.86
N ASP A 193 -11.41 17.34 -1.45
CA ASP A 193 -12.61 18.13 -1.11
C ASP A 193 -13.89 17.32 -1.41
N ILE A 194 -13.97 16.63 -2.57
CA ILE A 194 -15.09 15.74 -2.93
C ILE A 194 -15.25 14.61 -1.91
N CYS A 195 -14.15 13.99 -1.49
CA CYS A 195 -14.16 12.91 -0.49
C CYS A 195 -14.39 13.41 0.94
N GLY A 196 -14.23 14.70 1.21
CA GLY A 196 -14.38 15.29 2.54
C GLY A 196 -13.21 14.97 3.48
N VAL A 197 -11.99 14.82 2.93
CA VAL A 197 -10.77 14.55 3.70
C VAL A 197 -9.74 15.66 3.48
N SER A 198 -8.95 15.95 4.52
CA SER A 198 -7.85 16.91 4.41
C SER A 198 -6.55 16.20 3.97
N GLU A 199 -5.68 16.95 3.30
CA GLU A 199 -4.35 16.47 2.89
C GLU A 199 -3.49 16.00 4.08
N ALA A 200 -3.71 16.57 5.28
CA ALA A 200 -3.02 16.13 6.50
C ALA A 200 -3.27 14.66 6.88
N LYS A 201 -4.33 14.04 6.34
CA LYS A 201 -4.63 12.61 6.53
C LYS A 201 -3.99 11.72 5.48
N MET A 202 -3.41 12.32 4.43
CA MET A 202 -2.79 11.59 3.33
C MET A 202 -1.32 11.27 3.62
N PRO A 203 -0.80 10.14 3.10
CA PRO A 203 0.60 9.78 3.27
C PRO A 203 1.53 10.72 2.48
N LYS A 204 2.77 10.86 2.95
CA LYS A 204 3.82 11.53 2.18
C LYS A 204 4.15 10.72 0.93
N LEU A 205 4.27 11.41 -0.21
CA LEU A 205 4.56 10.81 -1.52
C LEU A 205 6.06 10.64 -1.73
N PHE A 206 6.45 9.49 -2.29
CA PHE A 206 7.83 9.13 -2.63
C PHE A 206 7.89 8.47 -4.00
N GLU A 207 9.07 8.42 -4.60
CA GLU A 207 9.33 7.47 -5.69
C GLU A 207 9.50 6.06 -5.11
N SER A 208 9.15 5.03 -5.89
CA SER A 208 9.11 3.64 -5.39
C SER A 208 10.44 3.13 -4.82
N TRP A 209 11.56 3.62 -5.33
CA TRP A 209 12.93 3.24 -4.89
C TRP A 209 13.46 4.09 -3.74
N GLU A 210 12.80 5.19 -3.38
CA GLU A 210 13.30 6.09 -2.34
C GLU A 210 13.21 5.43 -0.96
N PRO A 211 14.28 5.53 -0.16
CA PRO A 211 14.21 5.13 1.23
C PRO A 211 13.27 6.05 2.02
N VAL A 212 12.32 5.46 2.73
CA VAL A 212 11.37 6.21 3.58
C VAL A 212 11.80 6.26 5.04
N GLY A 213 12.71 5.38 5.44
CA GLY A 213 13.24 5.30 6.81
C GLY A 213 14.04 4.02 7.03
N THR A 214 14.28 3.72 8.30
CA THR A 214 14.86 2.46 8.77
C THR A 214 13.86 1.76 9.69
N LEU A 215 14.12 0.49 9.98
CA LEU A 215 13.31 -0.25 10.95
C LEU A 215 13.28 0.48 12.30
N THR A 216 12.08 0.54 12.89
CA THR A 216 11.96 0.91 14.32
C THR A 216 12.55 -0.19 15.19
N ALA A 217 12.97 0.12 16.44
CA ALA A 217 13.45 -0.87 17.39
C ALA A 217 12.45 -2.01 17.64
N GLU A 218 11.14 -1.68 17.68
CA GLU A 218 10.07 -2.66 17.81
C GLU A 218 10.00 -3.61 16.61
N ALA A 219 10.02 -3.07 15.39
CA ALA A 219 9.99 -3.87 14.17
C ALA A 219 11.26 -4.72 14.04
N ALA A 220 12.43 -4.14 14.28
CA ALA A 220 13.70 -4.85 14.24
C ALA A 220 13.71 -6.07 15.21
N THR A 221 13.25 -5.88 16.43
CA THR A 221 13.14 -6.95 17.43
C THR A 221 12.17 -8.06 16.98
N LYS A 222 10.97 -7.70 16.47
CA LYS A 222 9.97 -8.68 16.01
C LYS A 222 10.44 -9.49 14.81
N LEU A 223 11.22 -8.87 13.93
CA LEU A 223 11.68 -9.48 12.68
C LEU A 223 13.05 -10.18 12.83
N GLY A 224 13.74 -10.01 13.96
CA GLY A 224 15.10 -10.53 14.16
C GLY A 224 16.14 -9.86 13.25
N LEU A 225 15.97 -8.56 12.96
CA LEU A 225 16.78 -7.76 12.05
C LEU A 225 17.48 -6.62 12.78
N PRO A 226 18.61 -6.08 12.25
CA PRO A 226 19.21 -4.85 12.77
C PRO A 226 18.31 -3.62 12.58
N GLU A 227 18.37 -2.65 13.51
CA GLU A 227 17.60 -1.39 13.41
C GLU A 227 17.99 -0.53 12.20
N GLY A 228 19.21 -0.64 11.68
CA GLY A 228 19.72 0.16 10.56
C GLY A 228 19.24 -0.26 9.18
N VAL A 229 18.45 -1.33 9.05
CA VAL A 229 17.93 -1.81 7.76
C VAL A 229 17.01 -0.76 7.13
N LYS A 230 17.33 -0.35 5.90
CA LYS A 230 16.57 0.66 5.16
C LYS A 230 15.28 0.05 4.59
N VAL A 231 14.22 0.85 4.57
CA VAL A 231 12.94 0.49 3.93
C VAL A 231 12.66 1.46 2.81
N CYS A 232 12.37 0.94 1.61
CA CYS A 232 11.96 1.74 0.46
C CYS A 232 10.45 1.91 0.41
N ALA A 233 9.96 2.95 -0.30
CA ALA A 233 8.54 3.21 -0.46
C ALA A 233 7.79 2.02 -1.09
N GLY A 234 8.45 1.30 -1.99
CA GLY A 234 7.86 0.15 -2.66
C GLY A 234 6.92 0.53 -3.80
N ALA A 235 6.12 -0.42 -4.28
CA ALA A 235 5.22 -0.21 -5.41
C ALA A 235 3.94 -1.04 -5.28
N GLY A 236 2.86 -0.63 -5.97
CA GLY A 236 1.68 -1.48 -6.15
C GLY A 236 2.01 -2.75 -6.93
N ALA A 237 1.21 -3.80 -6.74
CA ALA A 237 1.43 -5.13 -7.35
C ALA A 237 1.16 -5.19 -8.87
N ASP A 238 0.97 -4.08 -9.56
CA ASP A 238 0.89 -4.07 -11.01
C ASP A 238 2.28 -4.39 -11.59
N LEU A 239 2.44 -5.66 -12.02
CA LEU A 239 3.66 -6.18 -12.64
C LEU A 239 4.16 -5.36 -13.84
N ASN A 240 3.28 -4.58 -14.47
CA ASN A 240 3.66 -3.69 -15.57
C ASN A 240 4.36 -2.42 -15.04
N ALA A 241 3.95 -1.88 -13.91
CA ALA A 241 4.64 -0.75 -13.26
C ALA A 241 6.04 -1.17 -12.78
N PHE A 242 6.17 -2.36 -12.18
CA PHE A 242 7.45 -2.89 -11.71
C PHE A 242 8.44 -3.15 -12.87
N ARG A 243 7.96 -3.61 -14.04
CA ARG A 243 8.79 -3.77 -15.25
C ARG A 243 9.23 -2.43 -15.85
N GLN A 244 8.40 -1.41 -15.82
CA GLN A 244 8.75 -0.09 -16.38
C GLN A 244 9.79 0.66 -15.53
N THR A 245 9.78 0.52 -14.21
CA THR A 245 10.78 1.16 -13.34
C THR A 245 12.14 0.47 -13.36
N GLN A 246 12.20 -0.83 -13.58
CA GLN A 246 13.48 -1.57 -13.66
C GLN A 246 14.09 -1.63 -15.07
N LEU A 247 13.28 -1.60 -16.13
CA LEU A 247 13.75 -1.69 -17.51
C LEU A 247 14.04 -0.32 -18.14
N GLY A 248 13.51 0.78 -17.57
CA GLY A 248 13.76 2.14 -18.09
C GLY A 248 15.18 2.66 -17.87
N SER A 249 15.95 2.07 -16.97
CA SER A 249 17.33 2.49 -16.67
C SER A 249 18.43 1.66 -17.35
N SER A 250 18.10 0.56 -18.02
CA SER A 250 19.10 -0.36 -18.59
C SER A 250 19.11 -0.49 -20.13
N PHE A 251 18.23 0.22 -20.87
CA PHE A 251 18.20 0.19 -22.34
C PHE A 251 18.20 1.60 -22.98
N GLY A 252 18.99 2.50 -22.45
CA GLY A 252 19.35 3.75 -23.10
C GLY A 252 20.79 3.70 -23.59
N GLY A 253 21.10 2.89 -24.62
CA GLY A 253 22.44 2.85 -25.19
C GLY A 253 22.55 1.96 -26.41
N GLN A 254 22.64 2.64 -27.55
CA GLN A 254 23.15 2.18 -28.83
C GLN A 254 22.20 1.44 -29.79
N GLY A 255 21.94 2.13 -30.89
CA GLY A 255 21.44 1.66 -32.14
C GLY A 255 20.79 2.75 -32.94
#